data_7d01ef07752c7c7cc581e20ebf4f1c9d
#
_entry.id   7d01ef07752c7c7cc581e20ebf4f1c9d
#
_cell.length_a   1.000
_cell.length_b   1.000
_cell.length_c   1.000
_cell.angle_alpha   90.00
_cell.angle_beta   90.00
_cell.angle_gamma   90.00
#
_symmetry.space_group_name_H-M   'P 1'
#
loop_
_entity.id
_entity.type
_entity.pdbx_description
1 polymer ?
#
loop_
_entity_poly.entity_id
_entity_poly.type
_entity_poly.pdbx_seq_one_letter_code
_entity_poly.pdbx_strand_id
1 'polypeptide(L)'
;MKKIFFCLLFIIISFVALSQDKEITLEGIYKDYNFYPKSYQGLKSMSNGEFYTQMKRTEDGQEIIKYNFKNGDRITRLFKSSDFKIGRINSYTLSNDDKLMILATETESIYRYSKRAIYYVFNIHNNKLKKISEEKIRYPTFCPNSEKIAFVFNNNLYVKNILNGKETQITFDGKKNHIINGASDWVYEEEFSLVKGFEWSSNGKIIAYYKFDESHVKEFSMDKFNGNLYPTQEVFKYPKAGEANSNVNVYLYNLNKKEKSLVYTEEDYEYIPRIKWSKDPNILTLIGLNRHQNKLDFILVNAQDASNNILFS
;
A
#
# COMPACT_ATOMS: atom_id res chain seq x y z
N MET A 1 -50.40 -40.34 -40.24
CA MET A 1 -50.06 -38.94 -40.49
C MET A 1 -49.73 -38.17 -39.24
N LYS A 2 -50.52 -38.14 -38.16
CA LYS A 2 -50.21 -37.35 -36.90
C LYS A 2 -48.90 -37.78 -36.22
N LYS A 3 -48.53 -39.08 -36.21
CA LYS A 3 -47.27 -39.54 -35.57
C LYS A 3 -46.00 -39.11 -36.33
N ILE A 4 -46.08 -39.06 -37.67
CA ILE A 4 -44.96 -38.64 -38.53
C ILE A 4 -44.72 -37.11 -38.36
N PHE A 5 -45.79 -36.35 -38.24
CA PHE A 5 -45.70 -34.90 -37.99
C PHE A 5 -45.04 -34.57 -36.64
N PHE A 6 -45.34 -35.41 -35.62
CA PHE A 6 -44.73 -35.22 -34.28
C PHE A 6 -43.22 -35.56 -34.27
N CYS A 7 -42.83 -36.62 -35.01
CA CYS A 7 -41.39 -36.98 -35.16
C CYS A 7 -40.62 -35.91 -35.96
N LEU A 8 -41.20 -35.34 -37.00
CA LEU A 8 -40.61 -34.24 -37.79
C LEU A 8 -40.47 -32.98 -36.96
N LEU A 9 -41.44 -32.66 -36.10
CA LEU A 9 -41.35 -31.51 -35.17
C LEU A 9 -40.25 -31.68 -34.13
N PHE A 10 -40.05 -32.91 -33.64
CA PHE A 10 -38.95 -33.20 -32.67
C PHE A 10 -37.56 -33.13 -33.33
N ILE A 11 -37.40 -33.50 -34.58
CA ILE A 11 -36.16 -33.38 -35.33
C ILE A 11 -35.83 -31.91 -35.61
N ILE A 12 -36.81 -31.06 -35.90
CA ILE A 12 -36.60 -29.62 -36.11
C ILE A 12 -36.20 -28.93 -34.82
N ILE A 13 -36.77 -29.31 -33.67
CA ILE A 13 -36.41 -28.74 -32.35
C ILE A 13 -34.99 -29.15 -31.95
N SER A 14 -34.51 -30.35 -32.35
CA SER A 14 -33.14 -30.80 -32.08
C SER A 14 -32.08 -29.99 -32.84
N PHE A 15 -32.42 -29.41 -33.98
CA PHE A 15 -31.50 -28.56 -34.76
C PHE A 15 -31.37 -27.12 -34.22
N VAL A 16 -32.28 -26.67 -33.34
CA VAL A 16 -32.24 -25.33 -32.78
C VAL A 16 -31.41 -25.28 -31.47
N ALA A 17 -31.04 -26.45 -30.95
CA ALA A 17 -30.19 -26.58 -29.76
C ALA A 17 -28.68 -26.65 -30.11
N LEU A 18 -28.23 -26.00 -31.17
CA LEU A 18 -26.81 -25.76 -31.37
C LEU A 18 -26.42 -24.67 -30.40
N SER A 19 -25.78 -25.09 -29.32
CA SER A 19 -25.00 -24.19 -28.46
C SER A 19 -24.17 -23.30 -29.37
N GLN A 20 -24.41 -22.02 -29.34
CA GLN A 20 -23.48 -21.05 -29.93
C GLN A 20 -22.25 -21.04 -29.03
N ASP A 21 -21.38 -22.03 -29.18
CA ASP A 21 -20.05 -21.95 -28.58
C ASP A 21 -19.37 -20.73 -29.20
N LYS A 22 -19.25 -19.68 -28.41
CA LYS A 22 -18.41 -18.53 -28.81
C LYS A 22 -17.02 -19.08 -28.97
N GLU A 23 -16.54 -19.10 -30.21
CA GLU A 23 -15.17 -19.47 -30.50
C GLU A 23 -14.22 -18.57 -29.72
N ILE A 24 -13.28 -19.16 -28.98
CA ILE A 24 -12.25 -18.43 -28.26
C ILE A 24 -11.17 -18.04 -29.27
N THR A 25 -11.13 -16.78 -29.64
CA THR A 25 -10.13 -16.23 -30.57
C THR A 25 -9.15 -15.30 -29.83
N LEU A 26 -7.96 -15.13 -30.39
CA LEU A 26 -6.98 -14.16 -29.84
C LEU A 26 -7.55 -12.75 -29.84
N GLU A 27 -8.27 -12.38 -30.89
CA GLU A 27 -8.97 -11.10 -30.98
C GLU A 27 -10.01 -10.97 -29.86
N GLY A 28 -10.81 -12.00 -29.63
CA GLY A 28 -11.81 -12.01 -28.56
C GLY A 28 -11.20 -11.86 -27.16
N ILE A 29 -10.00 -12.42 -26.93
CA ILE A 29 -9.31 -12.32 -25.65
C ILE A 29 -8.63 -10.94 -25.50
N TYR A 30 -7.79 -10.54 -26.47
CA TYR A 30 -6.85 -9.42 -26.29
C TYR A 30 -7.31 -8.10 -26.88
N LYS A 31 -8.21 -8.11 -27.89
CA LYS A 31 -8.72 -6.91 -28.55
C LYS A 31 -10.12 -6.52 -28.07
N ASP A 32 -11.04 -7.49 -28.05
CA ASP A 32 -12.45 -7.23 -27.76
C ASP A 32 -12.79 -7.44 -26.28
N TYR A 33 -11.87 -8.05 -25.50
CA TYR A 33 -12.02 -8.34 -24.07
C TYR A 33 -13.31 -9.10 -23.70
N ASN A 34 -13.78 -10.00 -24.59
CA ASN A 34 -15.06 -10.71 -24.47
C ASN A 34 -15.16 -11.59 -23.22
N PHE A 35 -14.02 -12.03 -22.66
CA PHE A 35 -13.93 -12.90 -21.49
C PHE A 35 -13.52 -12.16 -20.22
N TYR A 36 -13.38 -10.82 -20.28
CA TYR A 36 -13.04 -10.05 -19.09
C TYR A 36 -14.23 -10.00 -18.13
N PRO A 37 -14.06 -10.38 -16.86
CA PRO A 37 -15.16 -10.31 -15.91
C PRO A 37 -15.52 -8.85 -15.63
N LYS A 38 -16.80 -8.57 -15.53
CA LYS A 38 -17.27 -7.29 -15.01
C LYS A 38 -16.90 -7.21 -13.53
N SER A 39 -16.00 -6.33 -13.17
CA SER A 39 -15.57 -6.12 -11.78
C SER A 39 -15.80 -4.69 -11.32
N TYR A 40 -16.10 -4.51 -10.04
CA TYR A 40 -16.12 -3.20 -9.40
C TYR A 40 -14.70 -2.87 -8.96
N GLN A 41 -14.00 -2.03 -9.73
CA GLN A 41 -12.64 -1.64 -9.41
C GLN A 41 -12.59 -0.34 -8.59
N GLY A 42 -11.58 -0.23 -7.71
CA GLY A 42 -11.28 1.01 -7.00
C GLY A 42 -12.29 1.39 -5.91
N LEU A 43 -13.13 0.44 -5.48
CA LEU A 43 -14.04 0.62 -4.36
C LEU A 43 -13.24 0.68 -3.04
N LYS A 44 -13.52 1.71 -2.22
CA LYS A 44 -12.94 1.86 -0.87
C LYS A 44 -14.06 1.99 0.14
N SER A 45 -14.15 1.03 1.07
CA SER A 45 -15.11 1.07 2.15
C SER A 45 -14.88 2.29 3.05
N MET A 46 -15.95 2.88 3.53
CA MET A 46 -15.94 3.88 4.58
C MET A 46 -16.06 3.21 5.96
N SER A 47 -15.71 3.93 7.01
CA SER A 47 -15.53 3.40 8.38
C SER A 47 -16.79 2.73 8.97
N ASN A 48 -17.98 3.23 8.61
CA ASN A 48 -19.25 2.70 9.13
C ASN A 48 -19.76 1.44 8.39
N GLY A 49 -19.10 1.02 7.29
CA GLY A 49 -19.52 -0.14 6.49
C GLY A 49 -20.78 0.03 5.66
N GLU A 50 -21.47 1.17 5.75
CA GLU A 50 -22.71 1.45 4.98
C GLU A 50 -22.44 2.07 3.62
N PHE A 51 -21.29 2.75 3.51
CA PHE A 51 -20.91 3.50 2.32
C PHE A 51 -19.53 3.08 1.82
N TYR A 52 -19.34 3.32 0.54
CA TYR A 52 -18.04 3.22 -0.12
C TYR A 52 -17.78 4.45 -0.98
N THR A 53 -16.53 4.66 -1.31
CA THR A 53 -16.12 5.69 -2.26
C THR A 53 -15.51 5.06 -3.49
N GLN A 54 -15.63 5.72 -4.62
CA GLN A 54 -15.00 5.34 -5.88
C GLN A 54 -14.53 6.59 -6.62
N MET A 55 -13.33 6.50 -7.23
CA MET A 55 -12.84 7.54 -8.09
C MET A 55 -13.34 7.32 -9.53
N LYS A 56 -13.92 8.35 -10.11
CA LYS A 56 -14.42 8.37 -11.50
C LYS A 56 -13.66 9.41 -12.31
N ARG A 57 -13.43 9.12 -13.58
CA ARG A 57 -12.96 10.12 -14.55
C ARG A 57 -14.15 10.87 -15.11
N THR A 58 -13.97 12.17 -15.32
CA THR A 58 -14.93 13.07 -15.96
C THR A 58 -14.20 13.80 -17.10
N GLU A 59 -14.93 14.56 -17.92
CA GLU A 59 -14.36 15.34 -19.02
C GLU A 59 -13.35 16.37 -18.53
N ASP A 60 -13.59 16.97 -17.36
CA ASP A 60 -12.78 18.04 -16.77
C ASP A 60 -11.90 17.58 -15.59
N GLY A 61 -11.70 16.27 -15.40
CA GLY A 61 -10.81 15.75 -14.36
C GLY A 61 -11.23 14.43 -13.72
N GLN A 62 -11.18 14.40 -12.40
CA GLN A 62 -11.52 13.21 -11.61
C GLN A 62 -12.39 13.61 -10.41
N GLU A 63 -13.37 12.78 -10.10
CA GLU A 63 -14.23 12.92 -8.93
C GLU A 63 -14.05 11.72 -8.00
N ILE A 64 -14.14 11.96 -6.69
CA ILE A 64 -14.30 10.91 -5.68
C ILE A 64 -15.73 11.02 -5.15
N ILE A 65 -16.49 9.94 -5.33
CA ILE A 65 -17.92 9.92 -5.10
C ILE A 65 -18.24 8.88 -4.03
N LYS A 66 -19.13 9.24 -3.10
CA LYS A 66 -19.67 8.37 -2.06
C LYS A 66 -20.93 7.68 -2.58
N TYR A 67 -21.01 6.37 -2.35
CA TYR A 67 -22.12 5.49 -2.70
C TYR A 67 -22.63 4.71 -1.51
N ASN A 68 -23.86 4.26 -1.56
CA ASN A 68 -24.45 3.36 -0.58
C ASN A 68 -24.18 1.90 -0.97
N PHE A 69 -23.72 1.06 -0.04
CA PHE A 69 -23.47 -0.35 -0.30
C PHE A 69 -24.74 -1.17 -0.58
N LYS A 70 -25.86 -0.79 0.05
CA LYS A 70 -27.10 -1.57 -0.03
C LYS A 70 -27.71 -1.59 -1.44
N ASN A 71 -27.67 -0.46 -2.13
CA ASN A 71 -28.36 -0.26 -3.41
C ASN A 71 -27.48 0.31 -4.53
N GLY A 72 -26.23 0.67 -4.22
CA GLY A 72 -25.32 1.28 -5.18
C GLY A 72 -25.62 2.74 -5.53
N ASP A 73 -26.57 3.39 -4.84
CA ASP A 73 -26.95 4.75 -5.13
C ASP A 73 -25.82 5.75 -4.86
N ARG A 74 -25.68 6.71 -5.77
CA ARG A 74 -24.80 7.86 -5.59
C ARG A 74 -25.37 8.78 -4.50
N ILE A 75 -24.59 8.97 -3.43
CA ILE A 75 -25.00 9.85 -2.32
C ILE A 75 -24.50 11.28 -2.56
N THR A 76 -23.19 11.46 -2.70
CA THR A 76 -22.61 12.79 -2.88
C THR A 76 -21.21 12.70 -3.50
N ARG A 77 -20.75 13.81 -4.08
CA ARG A 77 -19.37 14.01 -4.49
C ARG A 77 -18.58 14.56 -3.31
N LEU A 78 -17.51 13.86 -2.94
CA LEU A 78 -16.61 14.26 -1.86
C LEU A 78 -15.47 15.16 -2.35
N PHE A 79 -15.01 14.96 -3.59
CA PHE A 79 -13.87 15.69 -4.16
C PHE A 79 -13.99 15.81 -5.68
N LYS A 80 -13.50 16.91 -6.24
CA LYS A 80 -13.32 17.10 -7.68
C LYS A 80 -11.98 17.76 -7.95
N SER A 81 -11.14 17.17 -8.80
CA SER A 81 -9.75 17.63 -9.01
C SER A 81 -9.67 18.99 -9.69
N SER A 82 -10.60 19.30 -10.60
CA SER A 82 -10.61 20.60 -11.31
C SER A 82 -10.86 21.79 -10.38
N ASP A 83 -11.50 21.57 -9.22
CA ASP A 83 -11.74 22.64 -8.25
C ASP A 83 -10.44 23.14 -7.58
N PHE A 84 -9.36 22.35 -7.64
CA PHE A 84 -8.09 22.62 -6.93
C PHE A 84 -6.88 22.80 -7.85
N LYS A 85 -7.04 22.69 -9.16
CA LYS A 85 -5.95 22.81 -10.15
C LYS A 85 -4.76 21.89 -9.85
N ILE A 86 -5.01 20.69 -9.27
CA ILE A 86 -3.99 19.66 -9.06
C ILE A 86 -3.95 18.72 -10.26
N GLY A 87 -2.79 18.08 -10.45
CA GLY A 87 -2.62 17.09 -11.50
C GLY A 87 -3.49 15.85 -11.32
N ARG A 88 -3.33 14.90 -12.23
CA ARG A 88 -4.06 13.63 -12.18
C ARG A 88 -3.85 12.90 -10.85
N ILE A 89 -4.95 12.51 -10.20
CA ILE A 89 -4.93 11.69 -9.01
C ILE A 89 -4.65 10.22 -9.42
N ASN A 90 -3.61 9.65 -8.85
CA ASN A 90 -3.24 8.26 -9.06
C ASN A 90 -3.90 7.34 -8.03
N SER A 91 -4.03 7.80 -6.78
CA SER A 91 -4.69 7.07 -5.69
C SER A 91 -5.16 8.01 -4.60
N TYR A 92 -6.03 7.51 -3.72
CA TYR A 92 -6.46 8.23 -2.52
C TYR A 92 -6.64 7.26 -1.35
N THR A 93 -6.64 7.78 -0.12
CA THR A 93 -6.91 7.02 1.10
C THR A 93 -7.71 7.90 2.06
N LEU A 94 -8.77 7.36 2.66
CA LEU A 94 -9.54 8.04 3.69
C LEU A 94 -8.88 7.91 5.07
N SER A 95 -9.09 8.89 5.94
CA SER A 95 -8.79 8.77 7.37
C SER A 95 -9.78 7.82 8.05
N ASN A 96 -9.44 7.31 9.24
CA ASN A 96 -10.31 6.36 9.97
C ASN A 96 -11.69 6.92 10.33
N ASP A 97 -11.81 8.24 10.45
CA ASP A 97 -13.07 8.95 10.74
C ASP A 97 -13.76 9.47 9.48
N ASP A 98 -13.26 9.12 8.29
CA ASP A 98 -13.77 9.54 6.98
C ASP A 98 -13.84 11.06 6.74
N LYS A 99 -13.16 11.87 7.56
CA LYS A 99 -13.18 13.34 7.43
C LYS A 99 -12.09 13.91 6.56
N LEU A 100 -10.98 13.17 6.45
CA LEU A 100 -9.82 13.57 5.68
C LEU A 100 -9.53 12.54 4.57
N MET A 101 -8.82 13.01 3.56
CA MET A 101 -8.39 12.18 2.44
C MET A 101 -6.94 12.53 2.07
N ILE A 102 -6.08 11.54 1.93
CA ILE A 102 -4.77 11.70 1.29
C ILE A 102 -4.95 11.42 -0.20
N LEU A 103 -4.50 12.34 -1.05
CA LEU A 103 -4.51 12.23 -2.51
C LEU A 103 -3.08 12.17 -3.03
N ALA A 104 -2.78 11.22 -3.92
CA ALA A 104 -1.48 11.08 -4.58
C ALA A 104 -1.54 11.57 -6.02
N THR A 105 -0.60 12.44 -6.40
CA THR A 105 -0.39 12.93 -7.76
C THR A 105 1.07 12.73 -8.16
N GLU A 106 1.40 12.87 -9.42
CA GLU A 106 2.79 12.83 -9.94
C GLU A 106 3.58 11.61 -9.43
N THR A 107 2.92 10.45 -9.41
CA THR A 107 3.48 9.21 -8.87
C THR A 107 4.58 8.67 -9.77
N GLU A 108 5.71 8.32 -9.16
CA GLU A 108 6.86 7.63 -9.77
C GLU A 108 7.06 6.28 -9.10
N SER A 109 7.29 5.24 -9.89
CA SER A 109 7.66 3.93 -9.37
C SER A 109 9.13 3.92 -8.96
N ILE A 110 9.45 3.24 -7.84
CA ILE A 110 10.80 2.98 -7.37
C ILE A 110 11.18 1.55 -7.81
N TYR A 111 10.43 0.56 -7.35
CA TYR A 111 10.51 -0.83 -7.78
C TYR A 111 9.13 -1.28 -8.27
N ARG A 112 8.80 -2.56 -8.15
CA ARG A 112 7.53 -3.16 -8.59
C ARG A 112 6.30 -2.54 -7.91
N TYR A 113 6.36 -2.34 -6.59
CA TYR A 113 5.22 -1.89 -5.77
C TYR A 113 5.50 -0.53 -5.13
N SER A 114 6.74 -0.26 -4.74
CA SER A 114 7.13 0.98 -4.08
C SER A 114 7.05 2.18 -5.01
N LYS A 115 6.55 3.28 -4.47
CA LYS A 115 6.29 4.52 -5.21
C LYS A 115 6.60 5.72 -4.34
N ARG A 116 6.94 6.83 -5.00
CA ARG A 116 6.98 8.17 -4.42
C ARG A 116 6.06 9.09 -5.21
N ALA A 117 5.47 10.07 -4.55
CA ALA A 117 4.50 10.96 -5.19
C ALA A 117 4.43 12.31 -4.46
N ILE A 118 3.81 13.29 -5.09
CA ILE A 118 3.33 14.49 -4.42
C ILE A 118 1.99 14.13 -3.76
N TYR A 119 1.87 14.41 -2.48
CA TYR A 119 0.68 14.08 -1.72
C TYR A 119 0.04 15.32 -1.11
N TYR A 120 -1.29 15.28 -1.07
CA TYR A 120 -2.13 16.30 -0.47
C TYR A 120 -3.03 15.70 0.59
N VAL A 121 -3.35 16.50 1.63
CA VAL A 121 -4.47 16.23 2.54
C VAL A 121 -5.63 17.10 2.15
N PHE A 122 -6.75 16.47 1.93
CA PHE A 122 -8.02 17.12 1.67
C PHE A 122 -8.96 16.94 2.87
N ASN A 123 -9.50 18.03 3.37
CA ASN A 123 -10.52 18.01 4.40
C ASN A 123 -11.90 18.05 3.74
N ILE A 124 -12.66 16.96 3.86
CA ILE A 124 -13.94 16.75 3.20
C ILE A 124 -15.00 17.75 3.72
N HIS A 125 -14.93 18.13 5.00
CA HIS A 125 -15.94 18.95 5.63
C HIS A 125 -15.84 20.43 5.24
N ASN A 126 -14.62 20.97 5.20
CA ASN A 126 -14.39 22.40 4.90
C ASN A 126 -13.81 22.67 3.52
N ASN A 127 -13.71 21.64 2.69
CA ASN A 127 -13.24 21.68 1.31
C ASN A 127 -11.85 22.32 1.14
N LYS A 128 -10.94 22.09 2.11
CA LYS A 128 -9.56 22.61 2.07
C LYS A 128 -8.56 21.55 1.67
N LEU A 129 -7.73 21.89 0.70
CA LEU A 129 -6.62 21.07 0.22
C LEU A 129 -5.29 21.68 0.68
N LYS A 130 -4.39 20.84 1.24
CA LYS A 130 -3.03 21.23 1.64
C LYS A 130 -2.04 20.19 1.16
N LYS A 131 -0.91 20.63 0.62
CA LYS A 131 0.23 19.78 0.29
C LYS A 131 0.88 19.23 1.57
N ILE A 132 1.23 17.94 1.60
CA ILE A 132 1.91 17.34 2.75
C ILE A 132 3.38 17.76 2.76
N SER A 133 4.04 17.69 1.60
CA SER A 133 5.44 18.07 1.38
C SER A 133 5.58 18.67 0.00
N GLU A 134 6.54 19.58 -0.19
CA GLU A 134 6.88 20.10 -1.52
C GLU A 134 7.60 19.03 -2.36
N GLU A 135 8.24 18.08 -1.70
CA GLU A 135 8.97 16.98 -2.32
C GLU A 135 8.12 15.72 -2.47
N LYS A 136 8.51 14.82 -3.39
CA LYS A 136 7.91 13.50 -3.51
C LYS A 136 8.29 12.63 -2.32
N ILE A 137 7.29 12.23 -1.54
CA ILE A 137 7.42 11.39 -0.34
C ILE A 137 6.85 10.00 -0.58
N ARG A 138 7.08 9.07 0.37
CA ARG A 138 6.57 7.70 0.33
C ARG A 138 5.63 7.43 1.51
N TYR A 139 4.56 6.69 1.26
CA TYR A 139 3.67 6.05 2.24
C TYR A 139 3.02 6.98 3.27
N PRO A 140 2.56 8.20 2.94
CA PRO A 140 1.90 9.02 3.94
C PRO A 140 0.69 8.28 4.51
N THR A 141 0.68 8.13 5.84
CA THR A 141 -0.30 7.34 6.58
C THR A 141 -0.83 8.14 7.75
N PHE A 142 -2.15 8.29 7.83
CA PHE A 142 -2.79 8.92 8.99
C PHE A 142 -2.49 8.15 10.28
N CYS A 143 -2.29 8.85 11.39
CA CYS A 143 -2.41 8.25 12.70
C CYS A 143 -3.89 7.93 12.99
N PRO A 144 -4.20 7.00 13.93
CA PRO A 144 -5.58 6.56 14.17
C PRO A 144 -6.58 7.66 14.49
N ASN A 145 -6.17 8.74 15.17
CA ASN A 145 -7.03 9.89 15.47
C ASN A 145 -7.04 10.99 14.40
N SER A 146 -6.42 10.75 13.25
CA SER A 146 -6.38 11.66 12.09
C SER A 146 -5.74 13.04 12.35
N GLU A 147 -4.98 13.21 13.44
CA GLU A 147 -4.30 14.49 13.76
C GLU A 147 -2.93 14.63 13.09
N LYS A 148 -2.29 13.51 12.78
CA LYS A 148 -0.93 13.46 12.26
C LYS A 148 -0.83 12.51 11.07
N ILE A 149 0.22 12.71 10.28
CA ILE A 149 0.62 11.84 9.17
C ILE A 149 2.08 11.47 9.37
N ALA A 150 2.39 10.17 9.30
CA ALA A 150 3.76 9.71 9.15
C ALA A 150 4.05 9.41 7.68
N PHE A 151 5.29 9.67 7.25
CA PHE A 151 5.74 9.42 5.88
C PHE A 151 7.25 9.22 5.83
N VAL A 152 7.74 8.71 4.71
CA VAL A 152 9.18 8.53 4.47
C VAL A 152 9.64 9.49 3.38
N PHE A 153 10.74 10.19 3.66
CA PHE A 153 11.46 11.03 2.73
C PHE A 153 12.97 10.81 2.86
N ASN A 154 13.67 10.61 1.75
CA ASN A 154 15.10 10.33 1.71
C ASN A 154 15.54 9.26 2.72
N ASN A 155 14.82 8.11 2.72
CA ASN A 155 15.02 6.99 3.63
C ASN A 155 14.94 7.31 5.12
N ASN A 156 14.32 8.43 5.49
CA ASN A 156 14.06 8.82 6.87
C ASN A 156 12.55 8.93 7.13
N LEU A 157 12.17 8.61 8.36
CA LEU A 157 10.80 8.69 8.86
C LEU A 157 10.51 10.09 9.43
N TYR A 158 9.36 10.62 9.06
CA TYR A 158 8.85 11.93 9.49
C TYR A 158 7.43 11.82 10.01
N VAL A 159 7.06 12.75 10.90
CA VAL A 159 5.68 12.94 11.36
C VAL A 159 5.30 14.41 11.19
N LYS A 160 4.14 14.66 10.59
CA LYS A 160 3.58 16.00 10.40
C LYS A 160 2.22 16.13 11.09
N ASN A 161 2.05 17.18 11.88
CA ASN A 161 0.73 17.54 12.42
C ASN A 161 -0.09 18.25 11.33
N ILE A 162 -1.31 17.77 11.10
CA ILE A 162 -2.16 18.23 10.00
C ILE A 162 -2.70 19.65 10.24
N LEU A 163 -3.01 19.98 11.50
CA LEU A 163 -3.61 21.27 11.86
C LEU A 163 -2.62 22.42 11.72
N ASN A 164 -1.51 22.32 12.45
CA ASN A 164 -0.52 23.39 12.53
C ASN A 164 0.66 23.28 11.56
N GLY A 165 0.73 22.15 10.82
CA GLY A 165 1.79 21.90 9.83
C GLY A 165 3.16 21.57 10.42
N LYS A 166 3.30 21.47 11.76
CA LYS A 166 4.59 21.17 12.42
C LYS A 166 5.06 19.79 11.99
N GLU A 167 6.27 19.76 11.44
CA GLU A 167 6.94 18.53 11.01
C GLU A 167 8.04 18.16 12.01
N THR A 168 8.19 16.88 12.26
CA THR A 168 9.23 16.32 13.14
C THR A 168 9.88 15.16 12.39
N GLN A 169 11.19 15.26 12.20
CA GLN A 169 12.00 14.16 11.70
C GLN A 169 12.26 13.18 12.85
N ILE A 170 12.04 11.88 12.59
CA ILE A 170 12.17 10.80 13.59
C ILE A 170 13.54 10.12 13.47
N THR A 171 14.02 9.90 12.24
CA THR A 171 15.30 9.26 11.96
C THR A 171 16.19 10.16 11.11
N PHE A 172 17.52 10.03 11.23
CA PHE A 172 18.47 10.98 10.64
C PHE A 172 19.60 10.31 9.86
N ASP A 173 19.63 8.97 9.86
CA ASP A 173 20.70 8.16 9.29
C ASP A 173 20.34 7.51 7.93
N GLY A 174 19.17 7.85 7.42
CA GLY A 174 18.70 7.36 6.11
C GLY A 174 19.62 7.81 4.98
N LYS A 175 20.06 6.84 4.15
CA LYS A 175 20.96 7.07 3.03
C LYS A 175 20.71 6.01 1.95
N LYS A 176 20.62 6.44 0.69
CA LYS A 176 20.44 5.52 -0.45
C LYS A 176 21.54 4.46 -0.48
N ASN A 177 21.18 3.22 -0.71
CA ASN A 177 22.05 2.03 -0.76
C ASN A 177 22.84 1.78 0.54
N HIS A 178 22.38 2.30 1.69
CA HIS A 178 22.99 2.08 3.01
C HIS A 178 21.91 1.84 4.07
N ILE A 179 21.15 2.86 4.45
CA ILE A 179 20.18 2.79 5.55
C ILE A 179 18.80 3.21 5.06
N ILE A 180 17.80 2.40 5.35
CA ILE A 180 16.40 2.69 5.05
C ILE A 180 15.59 2.64 6.35
N ASN A 181 14.92 3.72 6.69
CA ASN A 181 14.01 3.80 7.84
C ASN A 181 12.57 3.95 7.36
N GLY A 182 11.68 3.12 7.86
CA GLY A 182 10.24 3.23 7.61
C GLY A 182 9.76 2.82 6.21
N ALA A 183 10.64 2.22 5.42
CA ALA A 183 10.35 1.60 4.13
C ALA A 183 11.13 0.28 4.03
N SER A 184 10.77 -0.58 3.09
CA SER A 184 11.49 -1.82 2.84
C SER A 184 12.70 -1.61 1.91
N ASP A 185 13.61 -2.57 1.93
CA ASP A 185 14.59 -2.82 0.89
C ASP A 185 13.95 -3.59 -0.30
N TRP A 186 14.76 -3.92 -1.30
CA TRP A 186 14.29 -4.64 -2.48
C TRP A 186 13.79 -6.05 -2.17
N VAL A 187 14.50 -6.80 -1.29
CA VAL A 187 14.16 -8.19 -0.93
C VAL A 187 12.81 -8.26 -0.24
N TYR A 188 12.56 -7.40 0.74
CA TYR A 188 11.28 -7.38 1.46
C TYR A 188 10.12 -6.94 0.59
N GLU A 189 10.37 -6.07 -0.38
CA GLU A 189 9.35 -5.69 -1.36
C GLU A 189 8.95 -6.87 -2.24
N GLU A 190 9.93 -7.57 -2.82
CA GLU A 190 9.68 -8.66 -3.77
C GLU A 190 9.18 -9.94 -3.08
N GLU A 191 9.80 -10.34 -1.97
CA GLU A 191 9.54 -11.64 -1.34
C GLU A 191 8.39 -11.58 -0.32
N PHE A 192 8.24 -10.47 0.40
CA PHE A 192 7.22 -10.34 1.43
C PHE A 192 6.09 -9.36 1.07
N SER A 193 6.12 -8.73 -0.09
CA SER A 193 5.18 -7.66 -0.49
C SER A 193 5.09 -6.55 0.56
N LEU A 194 6.20 -6.26 1.24
CA LEU A 194 6.31 -5.19 2.24
C LEU A 194 6.93 -3.96 1.58
N VAL A 195 6.20 -2.86 1.53
CA VAL A 195 6.71 -1.58 0.98
C VAL A 195 6.76 -0.48 2.03
N LYS A 196 5.73 -0.38 2.88
CA LYS A 196 5.68 0.54 4.00
C LYS A 196 6.23 -0.14 5.25
N GLY A 197 7.33 0.38 5.77
CA GLY A 197 8.06 -0.19 6.89
C GLY A 197 7.76 0.50 8.23
N PHE A 198 6.54 0.98 8.48
CA PHE A 198 6.15 1.54 9.79
C PHE A 198 4.66 1.34 10.07
N GLU A 199 4.30 1.29 11.36
CA GLU A 199 2.93 1.14 11.83
C GLU A 199 2.67 2.03 13.05
N TRP A 200 1.50 2.69 13.06
CA TRP A 200 1.02 3.45 14.21
C TRP A 200 0.42 2.53 15.27
N SER A 201 0.74 2.78 16.55
CA SER A 201 -0.04 2.17 17.65
C SER A 201 -1.51 2.60 17.58
N SER A 202 -2.42 1.79 18.10
CA SER A 202 -3.87 2.05 18.04
C SER A 202 -4.30 3.39 18.66
N ASN A 203 -3.51 3.94 19.59
CA ASN A 203 -3.72 5.27 20.21
C ASN A 203 -2.93 6.41 19.53
N GLY A 204 -2.14 6.13 18.49
CA GLY A 204 -1.36 7.12 17.74
C GLY A 204 -0.20 7.77 18.51
N LYS A 205 0.24 7.18 19.64
CA LYS A 205 1.33 7.73 20.47
C LYS A 205 2.70 7.15 20.17
N ILE A 206 2.74 5.93 19.58
CA ILE A 206 3.97 5.22 19.25
C ILE A 206 3.95 4.84 17.78
N ILE A 207 5.11 4.88 17.14
CA ILE A 207 5.34 4.33 15.80
C ILE A 207 6.34 3.20 15.95
N ALA A 208 5.98 2.00 15.48
CA ALA A 208 6.92 0.92 15.22
C ALA A 208 7.44 1.05 13.79
N TYR A 209 8.75 0.94 13.59
CA TYR A 209 9.30 1.05 12.24
C TYR A 209 10.51 0.13 12.04
N TYR A 210 10.68 -0.31 10.80
CA TYR A 210 11.84 -1.04 10.36
C TYR A 210 13.00 -0.09 10.07
N LYS A 211 14.19 -0.55 10.41
CA LYS A 211 15.45 -0.04 9.92
C LYS A 211 16.19 -1.16 9.20
N PHE A 212 16.48 -0.97 7.93
CA PHE A 212 17.30 -1.85 7.12
C PHE A 212 18.69 -1.24 6.99
N ASP A 213 19.72 -2.03 7.28
CA ASP A 213 21.10 -1.74 6.92
C ASP A 213 21.50 -2.62 5.74
N GLU A 214 21.49 -2.03 4.54
CA GLU A 214 21.87 -2.68 3.30
C GLU A 214 23.30 -2.30 2.84
N SER A 215 24.09 -1.66 3.71
CA SER A 215 25.41 -1.13 3.36
C SER A 215 26.37 -2.20 2.84
N HIS A 216 26.32 -3.40 3.41
CA HIS A 216 27.14 -4.56 3.06
C HIS A 216 26.55 -5.42 1.93
N VAL A 217 25.29 -5.23 1.56
CA VAL A 217 24.64 -5.94 0.46
C VAL A 217 25.27 -5.53 -0.87
N LYS A 218 25.50 -6.50 -1.74
CA LYS A 218 26.08 -6.24 -3.06
C LYS A 218 25.14 -5.45 -3.96
N GLU A 219 25.73 -4.62 -4.80
CA GLU A 219 25.01 -3.83 -5.79
C GLU A 219 24.82 -4.59 -7.09
N PHE A 220 23.68 -4.35 -7.73
CA PHE A 220 23.37 -4.79 -9.07
C PHE A 220 23.07 -3.56 -9.95
N SER A 221 23.57 -3.59 -11.17
CA SER A 221 23.34 -2.53 -12.16
C SER A 221 22.38 -3.06 -13.23
N MET A 222 21.29 -2.34 -13.45
CA MET A 222 20.29 -2.66 -14.45
C MET A 222 20.26 -1.58 -15.54
N ASP A 223 20.23 -2.00 -16.80
CA ASP A 223 20.08 -1.11 -17.94
C ASP A 223 18.64 -0.64 -18.07
N LYS A 224 18.43 0.70 -18.04
CA LYS A 224 17.13 1.33 -18.29
C LYS A 224 17.18 2.16 -19.57
N PHE A 225 16.49 1.72 -20.58
CA PHE A 225 16.44 2.42 -21.88
C PHE A 225 15.48 3.61 -21.87
N ASN A 226 14.37 3.55 -21.15
CA ASN A 226 13.37 4.63 -21.01
C ASN A 226 12.98 5.31 -22.33
N GLY A 227 12.96 4.54 -23.44
CA GLY A 227 12.70 5.04 -24.79
C GLY A 227 13.92 5.66 -25.50
N ASN A 228 15.10 5.67 -24.88
CA ASN A 228 16.35 6.15 -25.47
C ASN A 228 17.10 5.02 -26.20
N LEU A 229 17.97 5.38 -27.14
CA LEU A 229 18.83 4.44 -27.87
C LEU A 229 19.89 3.80 -26.94
N TYR A 230 20.42 4.56 -26.00
CA TYR A 230 21.40 4.12 -25.02
C TYR A 230 20.77 4.06 -23.63
N PRO A 231 21.06 3.00 -22.82
CA PRO A 231 20.52 2.86 -21.48
C PRO A 231 21.20 3.80 -20.48
N THR A 232 20.47 4.14 -19.44
CA THR A 232 21.04 4.64 -18.18
C THR A 232 21.19 3.48 -17.20
N GLN A 233 22.21 3.51 -16.35
CA GLN A 233 22.41 2.50 -15.30
C GLN A 233 21.60 2.86 -14.07
N GLU A 234 20.75 1.92 -13.63
CA GLU A 234 20.15 1.98 -12.30
C GLU A 234 20.86 1.00 -11.37
N VAL A 235 21.52 1.56 -10.34
CA VAL A 235 22.29 0.78 -9.35
C VAL A 235 21.49 0.71 -8.05
N PHE A 236 21.25 -0.50 -7.56
CA PHE A 236 20.53 -0.76 -6.29
C PHE A 236 21.07 -2.01 -5.62
N LYS A 237 20.75 -2.19 -4.33
CA LYS A 237 21.13 -3.36 -3.56
C LYS A 237 20.29 -4.58 -3.95
N TYR A 238 20.96 -5.65 -4.34
CA TYR A 238 20.33 -6.86 -4.84
C TYR A 238 21.17 -8.09 -4.45
N PRO A 239 20.85 -8.76 -3.36
CA PRO A 239 21.54 -9.99 -2.99
C PRO A 239 21.11 -11.12 -3.94
N LYS A 240 22.09 -11.77 -4.59
CA LYS A 240 21.83 -13.00 -5.33
C LYS A 240 21.68 -14.17 -4.36
N ALA A 241 21.15 -15.30 -4.85
CA ALA A 241 20.99 -16.51 -4.06
C ALA A 241 22.30 -16.89 -3.35
N GLY A 242 22.23 -17.14 -2.04
CA GLY A 242 23.39 -17.46 -1.20
C GLY A 242 24.13 -16.24 -0.61
N GLU A 243 23.89 -15.02 -1.11
CA GLU A 243 24.53 -13.81 -0.60
C GLU A 243 23.80 -13.28 0.68
N ALA A 244 24.47 -12.35 1.38
CA ALA A 244 23.91 -11.74 2.59
C ALA A 244 22.75 -10.79 2.26
N ASN A 245 21.69 -10.85 3.04
CA ASN A 245 20.60 -9.87 3.03
C ASN A 245 20.93 -8.66 3.89
N SER A 246 20.08 -7.62 3.85
CA SER A 246 20.15 -6.49 4.77
C SER A 246 19.97 -6.94 6.21
N ASN A 247 20.70 -6.31 7.15
CA ASN A 247 20.37 -6.44 8.57
C ASN A 247 19.08 -5.66 8.86
N VAL A 248 18.14 -6.32 9.52
CA VAL A 248 16.83 -5.77 9.80
C VAL A 248 16.63 -5.60 11.31
N ASN A 249 16.19 -4.42 11.71
CA ASN A 249 15.84 -4.12 13.09
C ASN A 249 14.45 -3.44 13.14
N VAL A 250 13.73 -3.64 14.24
CA VAL A 250 12.49 -2.95 14.55
C VAL A 250 12.71 -2.00 15.72
N TYR A 251 12.25 -0.78 15.59
CA TYR A 251 12.30 0.25 16.61
C TYR A 251 10.90 0.72 16.97
N LEU A 252 10.74 1.11 18.23
CA LEU A 252 9.60 1.84 18.75
C LEU A 252 9.99 3.29 18.96
N TYR A 253 9.19 4.24 18.45
CA TYR A 253 9.39 5.66 18.72
C TYR A 253 8.18 6.24 19.45
N ASN A 254 8.39 6.71 20.68
CA ASN A 254 7.35 7.36 21.47
C ASN A 254 7.34 8.86 21.14
N LEU A 255 6.25 9.36 20.53
CA LEU A 255 6.16 10.75 20.10
C LEU A 255 6.11 11.75 21.26
N ASN A 256 5.54 11.37 22.40
CA ASN A 256 5.41 12.25 23.56
C ASN A 256 6.74 12.41 24.28
N LYS A 257 7.43 11.28 24.53
CA LYS A 257 8.73 11.26 25.19
C LYS A 257 9.87 11.66 24.24
N LYS A 258 9.67 11.50 22.91
CA LYS A 258 10.70 11.64 21.85
C LYS A 258 11.86 10.66 22.03
N GLU A 259 11.53 9.48 22.49
CA GLU A 259 12.48 8.40 22.78
C GLU A 259 12.32 7.28 21.76
N LYS A 260 13.46 6.67 21.43
CA LYS A 260 13.57 5.53 20.53
C LYS A 260 14.08 4.32 21.30
N SER A 261 13.40 3.18 21.18
CA SER A 261 13.81 1.91 21.77
C SER A 261 13.96 0.85 20.66
N LEU A 262 15.06 0.10 20.71
CA LEU A 262 15.24 -1.09 19.85
C LEU A 262 14.41 -2.23 20.42
N VAL A 263 13.68 -2.94 19.57
CA VAL A 263 13.09 -4.23 19.91
C VAL A 263 14.19 -5.28 19.73
N TYR A 264 14.83 -5.64 20.83
CA TYR A 264 15.85 -6.68 20.84
C TYR A 264 15.18 -8.04 21.01
N THR A 265 15.43 -8.98 20.09
CA THR A 265 14.97 -10.37 20.18
C THR A 265 16.12 -11.27 20.60
N GLU A 266 15.84 -12.30 21.43
CA GLU A 266 16.84 -13.27 21.87
C GLU A 266 17.38 -14.11 20.71
N GLU A 267 16.52 -14.42 19.74
CA GLU A 267 16.87 -15.12 18.51
C GLU A 267 17.31 -14.12 17.43
N ASP A 268 18.32 -14.51 16.66
CA ASP A 268 18.79 -13.74 15.50
C ASP A 268 18.00 -14.14 14.26
N TYR A 269 16.92 -13.39 13.99
CA TYR A 269 16.07 -13.65 12.84
C TYR A 269 16.64 -13.01 11.58
N GLU A 270 16.84 -13.84 10.54
CA GLU A 270 17.22 -13.34 9.21
C GLU A 270 16.14 -12.40 8.64
N TYR A 271 14.86 -12.72 8.90
CA TYR A 271 13.74 -11.95 8.40
C TYR A 271 12.74 -11.60 9.49
N ILE A 272 12.20 -10.38 9.39
CA ILE A 272 11.05 -9.91 10.17
C ILE A 272 9.95 -9.51 9.18
N PRO A 273 9.22 -10.46 8.56
CA PRO A 273 8.32 -10.18 7.45
C PRO A 273 7.13 -9.31 7.82
N ARG A 274 6.72 -9.30 9.10
CA ARG A 274 5.55 -8.50 9.53
C ARG A 274 5.72 -7.96 10.93
N ILE A 275 5.24 -6.72 11.11
CA ILE A 275 4.90 -6.14 12.41
C ILE A 275 3.45 -5.69 12.37
N LYS A 276 2.72 -5.84 13.47
CA LYS A 276 1.34 -5.38 13.61
C LYS A 276 1.03 -5.00 15.03
N TRP A 277 0.38 -3.86 15.20
CA TRP A 277 -0.19 -3.51 16.49
C TRP A 277 -1.44 -4.32 16.79
N SER A 278 -1.59 -4.73 18.03
CA SER A 278 -2.85 -5.25 18.53
C SER A 278 -3.85 -4.10 18.74
N LYS A 279 -5.07 -4.41 19.18
CA LYS A 279 -6.01 -3.37 19.65
C LYS A 279 -5.52 -2.67 20.92
N ASP A 280 -4.77 -3.39 21.77
CA ASP A 280 -4.04 -2.79 22.89
C ASP A 280 -2.85 -2.00 22.35
N PRO A 281 -2.77 -0.67 22.61
CA PRO A 281 -1.67 0.16 22.13
C PRO A 281 -0.31 -0.16 22.77
N ASN A 282 -0.28 -1.01 23.79
CA ASN A 282 0.94 -1.44 24.45
C ASN A 282 1.51 -2.75 23.90
N ILE A 283 0.82 -3.39 22.95
CA ILE A 283 1.25 -4.68 22.39
C ILE A 283 1.46 -4.57 20.89
N LEU A 284 2.73 -4.69 20.47
CA LEU A 284 3.11 -4.91 19.09
C LEU A 284 3.34 -6.40 18.88
N THR A 285 2.90 -6.93 17.76
CA THR A 285 3.24 -8.30 17.32
C THR A 285 4.31 -8.23 16.23
N LEU A 286 5.21 -9.19 16.27
CA LEU A 286 6.31 -9.32 15.34
C LEU A 286 6.40 -10.79 14.90
N ILE A 287 6.67 -11.03 13.63
CA ILE A 287 6.96 -12.37 13.11
C ILE A 287 8.46 -12.43 12.82
N GLY A 288 9.16 -13.36 13.48
CA GLY A 288 10.56 -13.68 13.22
C GLY A 288 10.67 -14.94 12.36
N LEU A 289 11.59 -14.96 11.41
CA LEU A 289 11.78 -16.07 10.49
C LEU A 289 13.28 -16.31 10.27
N ASN A 290 13.71 -17.57 10.34
CA ASN A 290 15.09 -17.93 10.02
C ASN A 290 15.34 -17.93 8.50
N ARG A 291 16.60 -17.97 8.08
CA ARG A 291 17.00 -17.92 6.67
C ARG A 291 16.40 -19.06 5.83
N HIS A 292 16.30 -20.26 6.38
CA HIS A 292 15.71 -21.41 5.69
C HIS A 292 14.17 -21.36 5.63
N GLN A 293 13.54 -20.39 6.32
CA GLN A 293 12.09 -20.17 6.36
C GLN A 293 11.30 -21.42 6.82
N ASN A 294 11.90 -22.24 7.66
CA ASN A 294 11.29 -23.43 8.25
C ASN A 294 11.10 -23.32 9.78
N LYS A 295 11.50 -22.18 10.38
CA LYS A 295 11.19 -21.81 11.77
C LYS A 295 10.62 -20.40 11.76
N LEU A 296 9.38 -20.27 12.27
CA LEU A 296 8.66 -19.01 12.40
C LEU A 296 8.27 -18.83 13.85
N ASP A 297 8.60 -17.67 14.42
CA ASP A 297 8.21 -17.30 15.77
C ASP A 297 7.25 -16.11 15.73
N PHE A 298 6.15 -16.23 16.48
CA PHE A 298 5.21 -15.14 16.69
C PHE A 298 5.51 -14.50 18.05
N ILE A 299 5.93 -13.24 18.02
CA ILE A 299 6.51 -12.54 19.15
C ILE A 299 5.58 -11.42 19.60
N LEU A 300 5.32 -11.33 20.90
CA LEU A 300 4.64 -10.20 21.52
C LEU A 300 5.69 -9.25 22.11
N VAL A 301 5.58 -7.97 21.77
CA VAL A 301 6.46 -6.90 22.23
C VAL A 301 5.67 -5.93 23.10
N ASN A 302 6.15 -5.68 24.31
CA ASN A 302 5.63 -4.64 25.18
C ASN A 302 6.16 -3.27 24.70
N ALA A 303 5.28 -2.37 24.32
CA ALA A 303 5.66 -1.07 23.78
C ALA A 303 6.17 -0.05 24.81
N GLN A 304 6.08 -0.37 26.10
CA GLN A 304 6.54 0.54 27.17
C GLN A 304 8.06 0.43 27.40
N ASP A 305 8.60 -0.78 27.28
CA ASP A 305 10.00 -1.10 27.61
C ASP A 305 10.73 -1.90 26.49
N ALA A 306 10.02 -2.21 25.40
CA ALA A 306 10.46 -3.06 24.28
C ALA A 306 10.81 -4.51 24.68
N SER A 307 10.47 -4.94 25.89
CA SER A 307 10.58 -6.35 26.26
C SER A 307 9.66 -7.22 25.39
N ASN A 308 10.04 -8.46 25.17
CA ASN A 308 9.25 -9.34 24.32
C ASN A 308 9.32 -10.80 24.78
N ASN A 309 8.36 -11.59 24.29
CA ASN A 309 8.29 -13.02 24.51
C ASN A 309 7.73 -13.72 23.27
N ILE A 310 8.18 -14.93 23.03
CA ILE A 310 7.64 -15.79 21.97
C ILE A 310 6.30 -16.34 22.47
N LEU A 311 5.22 -16.08 21.69
CA LEU A 311 3.89 -16.62 21.99
C LEU A 311 3.75 -18.06 21.50
N PHE A 312 4.27 -18.35 20.29
CA PHE A 312 4.37 -19.69 19.70
C PHE A 312 5.41 -19.70 18.57
N SER A 313 5.88 -20.92 18.28
CA SER A 313 6.84 -21.22 17.20
C SER A 313 6.23 -22.19 16.21
#